data_b67d83a6738d375f70901bf325c26e44
#
_entry.id   b67d83a6738d375f70901bf325c26e44
#
_cell.length_a   1.000
_cell.length_b   1.000
_cell.length_c   1.000
_cell.angle_alpha   90.00
_cell.angle_beta   90.00
_cell.angle_gamma   90.00
#
_symmetry.space_group_name_H-M   'P 1'
#
loop_
_entity.id
_entity.type
_entity.pdbx_description
1 polymer ?
#
loop_
_entity_poly.entity_id
_entity_poly.type
_entity_poly.pdbx_seq_one_letter_code
_entity_poly.pdbx_strand_id
1 'polypeptide(L)'
;ASVGFPSAGGKGINVARALKRLGAPVVCTGLAGGRTGTLLVEELTHEGILNDFVRIGGESRTSIAVLDPTSNQYTEINEWGPEVTEEELLILREKLAYLAQRAEFVVLSGSLPRAVDPGFYGELVRELNRGQLLTVVDSEGEPLRLAVEAEPYLVSPNQREAEALVGHEFVDEEDLAAGLDEI
;
A
#
# COMPACT_ATOMS: atom_id res chain seq x y z
N ALA A 1 15.51 -3.81 27.06
CA ALA A 1 14.41 -4.00 26.12
C ALA A 1 13.64 -2.69 26.03
N SER A 2 13.60 -2.08 24.88
CA SER A 2 12.73 -0.94 24.64
C SER A 2 11.33 -1.45 24.33
N VAL A 3 10.34 -0.98 25.07
CA VAL A 3 8.92 -1.27 24.79
C VAL A 3 8.48 -0.30 23.70
N GLY A 4 8.14 -0.81 22.52
CA GLY A 4 7.50 -0.04 21.47
C GLY A 4 6.03 0.19 21.78
N PHE A 5 5.51 1.32 21.36
CA PHE A 5 4.06 1.58 21.38
C PHE A 5 3.46 1.20 20.02
N PRO A 6 2.23 0.64 19.99
CA PRO A 6 1.54 0.43 18.72
C PRO A 6 1.31 1.79 18.03
N SER A 7 1.52 1.82 16.73
CA SER A 7 1.24 2.99 15.90
C SER A 7 0.56 2.57 14.61
N ALA A 8 -0.25 3.47 14.03
CA ALA A 8 -0.83 3.26 12.72
C ALA A 8 0.29 3.07 11.69
N GLY A 9 0.27 1.94 10.98
CA GLY A 9 1.32 1.54 10.06
C GLY A 9 0.77 1.10 8.71
N GLY A 10 1.70 0.80 7.82
CA GLY A 10 1.43 0.39 6.44
C GLY A 10 2.05 1.34 5.42
N LYS A 11 2.41 0.81 4.25
CA LYS A 11 3.09 1.57 3.19
C LYS A 11 2.30 2.84 2.84
N GLY A 12 1.00 2.75 2.55
CA GLY A 12 0.16 3.90 2.20
C GLY A 12 0.04 4.96 3.29
N ILE A 13 -0.02 4.56 4.56
CA ILE A 13 -0.04 5.50 5.70
C ILE A 13 1.30 6.25 5.79
N ASN A 14 2.42 5.56 5.58
CA ASN A 14 3.74 6.19 5.57
C ASN A 14 3.87 7.21 4.43
N VAL A 15 3.33 6.92 3.25
CA VAL A 15 3.23 7.87 2.14
C VAL A 15 2.39 9.10 2.55
N ALA A 16 1.23 8.89 3.17
CA ALA A 16 0.39 10.01 3.63
C ALA A 16 1.10 10.89 4.66
N ARG A 17 1.84 10.29 5.61
CA ARG A 17 2.66 11.04 6.57
C ARG A 17 3.78 11.84 5.90
N ALA A 18 4.46 11.25 4.91
CA ALA A 18 5.51 11.92 4.16
C ALA A 18 4.95 13.11 3.37
N LEU A 19 3.87 12.93 2.63
CA LEU A 19 3.20 13.99 1.89
C LEU A 19 2.75 15.13 2.80
N LYS A 20 2.15 14.80 3.94
CA LYS A 20 1.77 15.83 4.92
C LYS A 20 2.97 16.62 5.44
N ARG A 21 4.09 15.97 5.75
CA ARG A 21 5.32 16.66 6.18
C ARG A 21 5.88 17.59 5.11
N LEU A 22 5.68 17.24 3.85
CA LEU A 22 6.06 18.06 2.69
C LEU A 22 5.05 19.19 2.39
N GLY A 23 3.95 19.26 3.14
CA GLY A 23 2.89 20.25 2.93
C GLY A 23 1.97 19.95 1.76
N ALA A 24 2.03 18.76 1.20
CA ALA A 24 1.14 18.33 0.13
C ALA A 24 -0.22 17.88 0.70
N PRO A 25 -1.35 18.25 0.06
CA PRO A 25 -2.66 17.76 0.45
C PRO A 25 -2.77 16.25 0.18
N VAL A 26 -3.28 15.51 1.16
CA VAL A 26 -3.44 14.07 1.06
C VAL A 26 -4.69 13.61 1.78
N VAL A 27 -5.38 12.63 1.21
CA VAL A 27 -6.46 11.87 1.86
C VAL A 27 -6.04 10.41 1.89
N CYS A 28 -5.99 9.82 3.08
CA CYS A 28 -5.69 8.41 3.26
C CYS A 28 -7.00 7.59 3.25
N THR A 29 -7.04 6.52 2.47
CA THR A 29 -8.20 5.61 2.41
C THR A 29 -7.73 4.16 2.37
N GLY A 30 -8.66 3.23 2.54
CA GLY A 30 -8.40 1.80 2.55
C GLY A 30 -9.44 1.08 3.40
N LEU A 31 -9.07 -0.10 3.89
CA LEU A 31 -9.92 -0.97 4.70
C LEU A 31 -9.48 -0.90 6.16
N ALA A 32 -10.41 -0.66 7.06
CA ALA A 32 -10.13 -0.59 8.50
C ALA A 32 -11.24 -1.29 9.30
N GLY A 33 -10.88 -2.30 10.07
CA GLY A 33 -11.86 -3.07 10.84
C GLY A 33 -11.47 -3.28 12.29
N GLY A 34 -12.48 -3.56 13.10
CA GLY A 34 -12.34 -3.84 14.51
C GLY A 34 -11.77 -2.68 15.33
N ARG A 35 -11.21 -3.04 16.48
CA ARG A 35 -10.56 -2.08 17.38
C ARG A 35 -9.28 -1.50 16.79
N THR A 36 -8.44 -2.33 16.18
CA THR A 36 -7.19 -1.92 15.58
C THR A 36 -7.42 -0.92 14.43
N GLY A 37 -8.41 -1.18 13.57
CA GLY A 37 -8.82 -0.23 12.54
C GLY A 37 -9.38 1.09 13.10
N THR A 38 -10.04 1.06 14.25
CA THR A 38 -10.50 2.28 14.93
C THR A 38 -9.33 3.10 15.44
N LEU A 39 -8.37 2.46 16.13
CA LEU A 39 -7.16 3.13 16.63
C LEU A 39 -6.33 3.74 15.50
N LEU A 40 -6.23 3.04 14.36
CA LEU A 40 -5.55 3.56 13.16
C LEU A 40 -6.19 4.86 12.68
N VAL A 41 -7.52 4.90 12.54
CA VAL A 41 -8.26 6.09 12.10
C VAL A 41 -8.14 7.25 13.10
N GLU A 42 -8.21 6.95 14.39
CA GLU A 42 -8.05 7.94 15.46
C GLU A 42 -6.65 8.55 15.45
N GLU A 43 -5.60 7.74 15.30
CA GLU A 43 -4.21 8.20 15.23
C GLU A 43 -4.00 9.12 14.01
N LEU A 44 -4.44 8.71 12.82
CA LEU A 44 -4.33 9.55 11.61
C LEU A 44 -5.10 10.87 11.77
N THR A 45 -6.25 10.83 12.40
CA THR A 45 -7.04 12.04 12.69
C THR A 45 -6.32 12.94 13.68
N HIS A 46 -5.70 12.38 14.72
CA HIS A 46 -4.89 13.11 15.69
C HIS A 46 -3.65 13.73 15.03
N GLU A 47 -3.01 13.01 14.12
CA GLU A 47 -1.93 13.53 13.30
C GLU A 47 -2.41 14.60 12.30
N GLY A 48 -3.73 14.84 12.16
CA GLY A 48 -4.35 15.78 11.22
C GLY A 48 -4.18 15.35 9.77
N ILE A 49 -4.13 14.06 9.49
CA ILE A 49 -4.19 13.48 8.16
C ILE A 49 -5.66 13.24 7.82
N LEU A 50 -6.13 13.84 6.73
CA LEU A 50 -7.47 13.58 6.24
C LEU A 50 -7.57 12.11 5.85
N ASN A 51 -8.64 11.46 6.31
CA ASN A 51 -8.82 10.05 6.05
C ASN A 51 -10.29 9.69 5.89
N ASP A 52 -10.56 8.68 5.07
CA ASP A 52 -11.91 8.14 4.84
C ASP A 52 -11.82 6.64 4.53
N PHE A 53 -11.73 5.82 5.57
CA PHE A 53 -11.62 4.38 5.45
C PHE A 53 -12.99 3.69 5.32
N VAL A 54 -13.02 2.61 4.55
CA VAL A 54 -14.13 1.66 4.55
C VAL A 54 -14.05 0.78 5.79
N ARG A 55 -15.13 0.74 6.56
CA ARG A 55 -15.20 -0.13 7.73
C ARG A 55 -15.54 -1.55 7.29
N ILE A 56 -14.73 -2.51 7.72
CA ILE A 56 -14.89 -3.93 7.43
C ILE A 56 -15.22 -4.72 8.70
N GLY A 57 -15.83 -5.87 8.53
CA GLY A 57 -16.26 -6.73 9.65
C GLY A 57 -15.12 -7.41 10.40
N GLY A 58 -13.97 -7.64 9.74
CA GLY A 58 -12.81 -8.28 10.34
C GLY A 58 -11.90 -7.30 11.10
N GLU A 59 -11.05 -7.82 11.99
CA GLU A 59 -10.06 -7.02 12.73
C GLU A 59 -8.86 -6.67 11.83
N SER A 60 -8.44 -5.40 11.76
CA SER A 60 -7.23 -5.01 11.06
C SER A 60 -6.00 -5.67 11.67
N ARG A 61 -5.08 -6.14 10.82
CA ARG A 61 -3.87 -6.84 11.25
C ARG A 61 -2.93 -5.96 12.06
N THR A 62 -2.16 -6.61 12.93
CA THR A 62 -1.02 -6.02 13.64
C THR A 62 0.27 -6.62 13.09
N SER A 63 1.30 -5.80 12.97
CA SER A 63 2.67 -6.23 12.69
C SER A 63 3.56 -5.88 13.87
N ILE A 64 4.37 -6.84 14.32
CA ILE A 64 5.28 -6.65 15.44
C ILE A 64 6.71 -6.70 14.91
N ALA A 65 7.46 -5.62 15.16
CA ALA A 65 8.87 -5.56 14.86
C ALA A 65 9.69 -5.68 16.15
N VAL A 66 10.59 -6.64 16.20
CA VAL A 66 11.51 -6.87 17.30
C VAL A 66 12.92 -6.51 16.83
N LEU A 67 13.50 -5.49 17.42
CA LEU A 67 14.91 -5.12 17.21
C LEU A 67 15.75 -5.62 18.40
N ASP A 68 16.74 -6.46 18.14
CA ASP A 68 17.79 -6.77 19.09
C ASP A 68 18.91 -5.73 18.97
N PRO A 69 19.06 -4.82 19.94
CA PRO A 69 20.08 -3.79 19.88
C PRO A 69 21.51 -4.33 20.05
N THR A 70 21.66 -5.59 20.49
CA THR A 70 22.97 -6.20 20.71
C THR A 70 23.54 -6.77 19.41
N SER A 71 22.72 -7.45 18.64
CA SER A 71 23.09 -8.08 17.37
C SER A 71 22.71 -7.24 16.15
N ASN A 72 21.96 -6.14 16.35
CA ASN A 72 21.32 -5.34 15.31
C ASN A 72 20.42 -6.18 14.37
N GLN A 73 19.91 -7.30 14.91
CA GLN A 73 18.98 -8.15 14.18
C GLN A 73 17.55 -7.62 14.29
N TYR A 74 16.87 -7.66 13.17
CA TYR A 74 15.48 -7.24 13.04
C TYR A 74 14.62 -8.45 12.69
N THR A 75 13.58 -8.69 13.49
CA THR A 75 12.61 -9.75 13.26
C THR A 75 11.23 -9.14 13.15
N GLU A 76 10.54 -9.42 12.08
CA GLU A 76 9.18 -8.94 11.84
C GLU A 76 8.20 -10.10 11.89
N ILE A 77 7.14 -9.93 12.66
CA ILE A 77 6.04 -10.88 12.78
C ILE A 77 4.79 -10.19 12.24
N ASN A 78 4.38 -10.60 11.06
CA ASN A 78 3.24 -10.04 10.36
C ASN A 78 2.02 -10.95 10.53
N GLU A 79 0.96 -10.43 11.15
CA GLU A 79 -0.33 -11.11 11.14
C GLU A 79 -0.93 -11.09 9.73
N TRP A 80 -1.72 -12.08 9.44
CA TRP A 80 -2.58 -12.07 8.26
C TRP A 80 -3.75 -11.11 8.50
N GLY A 81 -4.04 -10.29 7.49
CA GLY A 81 -5.25 -9.46 7.52
C GLY A 81 -6.53 -10.31 7.47
N PRO A 82 -7.68 -9.71 7.81
CA PRO A 82 -8.97 -10.38 7.72
C PRO A 82 -9.33 -10.68 6.26
N GLU A 83 -10.24 -11.62 6.09
CA GLU A 83 -10.95 -11.75 4.82
C GLU A 83 -11.85 -10.53 4.60
N VAL A 84 -11.94 -10.11 3.34
CA VAL A 84 -12.74 -8.96 2.92
C VAL A 84 -13.79 -9.47 1.94
N THR A 85 -15.01 -9.03 2.12
CA THR A 85 -16.13 -9.41 1.25
C THR A 85 -16.12 -8.63 -0.07
N GLU A 86 -16.76 -9.18 -1.09
CA GLU A 86 -16.93 -8.46 -2.38
C GLU A 86 -17.68 -7.14 -2.20
N GLU A 87 -18.66 -7.08 -1.27
CA GLU A 87 -19.39 -5.86 -0.96
C GLU A 87 -18.46 -4.79 -0.35
N GLU A 88 -17.59 -5.16 0.58
CA GLU A 88 -16.61 -4.25 1.17
C GLU A 88 -15.61 -3.73 0.12
N LEU A 89 -15.18 -4.59 -0.82
CA LEU A 89 -14.33 -4.17 -1.95
C LEU A 89 -15.06 -3.24 -2.90
N LEU A 90 -16.33 -3.50 -3.18
CA LEU A 90 -17.16 -2.61 -4.01
C LEU A 90 -17.27 -1.22 -3.38
N ILE A 91 -17.56 -1.16 -2.07
CA ILE A 91 -17.61 0.11 -1.33
C ILE A 91 -16.25 0.84 -1.40
N LEU A 92 -15.13 0.09 -1.31
CA LEU A 92 -13.79 0.68 -1.44
C LEU A 92 -13.58 1.28 -2.84
N ARG A 93 -13.98 0.57 -3.90
CA ARG A 93 -13.89 1.07 -5.29
C ARG A 93 -14.71 2.34 -5.49
N GLU A 94 -15.96 2.35 -5.01
CA GLU A 94 -16.84 3.52 -5.11
C GLU A 94 -16.27 4.72 -4.35
N LYS A 95 -15.75 4.50 -3.15
CA LYS A 95 -15.09 5.53 -2.34
C LYS A 95 -13.84 6.07 -3.04
N LEU A 96 -12.99 5.17 -3.58
CA LEU A 96 -11.80 5.58 -4.31
C LEU A 96 -12.18 6.41 -5.54
N ALA A 97 -13.16 5.98 -6.32
CA ALA A 97 -13.66 6.72 -7.48
C ALA A 97 -14.20 8.11 -7.10
N TYR A 98 -14.86 8.24 -5.95
CA TYR A 98 -15.32 9.53 -5.44
C TYR A 98 -14.15 10.44 -5.03
N LEU A 99 -13.19 9.93 -4.27
CA LEU A 99 -12.03 10.70 -3.80
C LEU A 99 -11.14 11.11 -4.98
N ALA A 100 -10.99 10.24 -5.95
CA ALA A 100 -10.18 10.45 -7.15
C ALA A 100 -10.65 11.63 -8.02
N GLN A 101 -11.92 12.03 -7.95
CA GLN A 101 -12.45 13.17 -8.74
C GLN A 101 -11.71 14.50 -8.46
N ARG A 102 -11.00 14.60 -7.35
CA ARG A 102 -10.27 15.81 -6.92
C ARG A 102 -8.78 15.56 -6.72
N ALA A 103 -8.30 14.41 -7.16
CA ALA A 103 -6.90 14.02 -7.06
C ALA A 103 -6.19 14.20 -8.41
N GLU A 104 -4.91 14.48 -8.37
CA GLU A 104 -4.01 14.39 -9.52
C GLU A 104 -3.29 13.04 -9.52
N PHE A 105 -3.00 12.54 -8.32
CA PHE A 105 -2.32 11.28 -8.10
C PHE A 105 -3.15 10.35 -7.23
N VAL A 106 -3.10 9.06 -7.54
CA VAL A 106 -3.60 7.99 -6.69
C VAL A 106 -2.47 7.01 -6.41
N VAL A 107 -2.15 6.80 -5.13
CA VAL A 107 -1.13 5.85 -4.70
C VAL A 107 -1.81 4.59 -4.19
N LEU A 108 -1.61 3.49 -4.88
CA LEU A 108 -2.04 2.14 -4.50
C LEU A 108 -0.86 1.44 -3.83
N SER A 109 -0.94 1.22 -2.52
CA SER A 109 0.24 0.83 -1.75
C SER A 109 -0.08 -0.22 -0.69
N GLY A 110 0.80 -1.21 -0.58
CA GLY A 110 0.71 -2.31 0.36
C GLY A 110 0.21 -3.62 -0.26
N SER A 111 0.14 -4.67 0.56
CA SER A 111 -0.35 -5.99 0.17
C SER A 111 -1.87 -6.04 0.15
N LEU A 112 -2.42 -6.84 -0.76
CA LEU A 112 -3.86 -7.13 -0.79
C LEU A 112 -4.27 -8.06 0.36
N PRO A 113 -5.51 -7.93 0.89
CA PRO A 113 -6.06 -8.90 1.81
C PRO A 113 -6.14 -10.30 1.17
N ARG A 114 -6.20 -11.34 2.01
CA ARG A 114 -6.43 -12.71 1.54
C ARG A 114 -7.76 -12.81 0.77
N ALA A 115 -7.80 -13.68 -0.19
CA ALA A 115 -8.94 -13.94 -1.07
C ALA A 115 -9.33 -12.78 -2.00
N VAL A 116 -8.66 -11.62 -1.94
CA VAL A 116 -8.80 -10.58 -2.97
C VAL A 116 -8.02 -11.01 -4.20
N ASP A 117 -8.66 -10.89 -5.36
CA ASP A 117 -8.04 -11.21 -6.64
C ASP A 117 -6.72 -10.43 -6.81
N PRO A 118 -5.60 -11.08 -7.14
CA PRO A 118 -4.33 -10.38 -7.33
C PRO A 118 -4.37 -9.32 -8.44
N GLY A 119 -5.31 -9.40 -9.37
CA GLY A 119 -5.54 -8.40 -10.42
C GLY A 119 -6.22 -7.11 -9.93
N PHE A 120 -6.66 -7.05 -8.67
CA PHE A 120 -7.41 -5.92 -8.13
C PHE A 120 -6.72 -4.56 -8.34
N TYR A 121 -5.41 -4.46 -8.09
CA TYR A 121 -4.66 -3.23 -8.36
C TYR A 121 -4.57 -2.91 -9.85
N GLY A 122 -4.37 -3.91 -10.70
CA GLY A 122 -4.37 -3.72 -12.15
C GLY A 122 -5.72 -3.22 -12.68
N GLU A 123 -6.82 -3.71 -12.13
CA GLU A 123 -8.15 -3.21 -12.47
C GLU A 123 -8.33 -1.74 -12.06
N LEU A 124 -7.93 -1.40 -10.83
CA LEU A 124 -7.98 -0.01 -10.35
C LEU A 124 -7.11 0.92 -11.20
N VAL A 125 -5.90 0.51 -11.57
CA VAL A 125 -5.02 1.28 -12.46
C VAL A 125 -5.72 1.57 -13.79
N ARG A 126 -6.30 0.55 -14.44
CA ARG A 126 -7.04 0.73 -15.72
C ARG A 126 -8.23 1.67 -15.59
N GLU A 127 -8.96 1.59 -14.47
CA GLU A 127 -10.10 2.48 -14.20
C GLU A 127 -9.64 3.94 -14.01
N LEU A 128 -8.62 4.15 -13.21
CA LEU A 128 -8.07 5.48 -12.89
C LEU A 128 -7.40 6.13 -14.11
N ASN A 129 -6.65 5.35 -14.90
CA ASN A 129 -6.02 5.84 -16.13
C ASN A 129 -7.05 6.35 -17.15
N ARG A 130 -8.24 5.73 -17.25
CA ARG A 130 -9.34 6.25 -18.08
C ARG A 130 -9.80 7.64 -17.65
N GLY A 131 -9.68 7.94 -16.34
CA GLY A 131 -9.93 9.25 -15.75
C GLY A 131 -8.77 10.23 -15.86
N GLN A 132 -7.69 9.88 -16.56
CA GLN A 132 -6.46 10.66 -16.71
C GLN A 132 -5.74 10.97 -15.38
N LEU A 133 -5.92 10.10 -14.39
CA LEU A 133 -5.22 10.18 -13.10
C LEU A 133 -3.85 9.53 -13.19
N LEU A 134 -2.88 10.12 -12.50
CA LEU A 134 -1.55 9.54 -12.40
C LEU A 134 -1.53 8.50 -11.27
N THR A 135 -1.40 7.23 -11.65
CA THR A 135 -1.40 6.12 -10.69
C THR A 135 0.01 5.72 -10.28
N VAL A 136 0.24 5.58 -8.99
CA VAL A 136 1.50 5.09 -8.43
C VAL A 136 1.23 3.77 -7.72
N VAL A 137 2.02 2.74 -8.00
CA VAL A 137 1.85 1.42 -7.37
C VAL A 137 3.11 1.05 -6.58
N ASP A 138 2.92 0.71 -5.31
CA ASP A 138 3.93 0.20 -4.39
C ASP A 138 3.40 -1.07 -3.72
N SER A 139 3.57 -2.19 -4.38
CA SER A 139 3.08 -3.50 -3.94
C SER A 139 4.16 -4.56 -4.17
N GLU A 140 3.81 -5.82 -3.97
CA GLU A 140 4.73 -6.96 -4.09
C GLU A 140 4.08 -8.14 -4.81
N GLY A 141 4.90 -9.03 -5.35
CA GLY A 141 4.45 -10.30 -5.93
C GLY A 141 3.50 -10.16 -7.11
N GLU A 142 2.55 -11.07 -7.21
CA GLU A 142 1.59 -11.13 -8.32
C GLU A 142 0.72 -9.86 -8.45
N PRO A 143 0.23 -9.23 -7.37
CA PRO A 143 -0.46 -7.94 -7.47
C PRO A 143 0.37 -6.83 -8.13
N LEU A 144 1.68 -6.76 -7.85
CA LEU A 144 2.56 -5.80 -8.50
C LEU A 144 2.72 -6.12 -9.99
N ARG A 145 2.98 -7.38 -10.34
CA ARG A 145 3.14 -7.82 -11.73
C ARG A 145 1.90 -7.46 -12.57
N LEU A 146 0.71 -7.81 -12.09
CA LEU A 146 -0.54 -7.50 -12.79
C LEU A 146 -0.87 -6.00 -12.82
N ALA A 147 -0.38 -5.23 -11.85
CA ALA A 147 -0.52 -3.79 -11.85
C ALA A 147 0.40 -3.14 -12.89
N VAL A 148 1.64 -3.62 -13.07
CA VAL A 148 2.57 -3.16 -14.12
C VAL A 148 1.96 -3.36 -15.50
N GLU A 149 1.34 -4.51 -15.78
CA GLU A 149 0.64 -4.78 -17.04
C GLU A 149 -0.53 -3.82 -17.33
N ALA A 150 -1.00 -3.11 -16.31
CA ALA A 150 -2.06 -2.09 -16.45
C ALA A 150 -1.51 -0.69 -16.74
N GLU A 151 -0.20 -0.55 -16.91
CA GLU A 151 0.52 0.67 -17.28
C GLU A 151 0.26 1.84 -16.29
N PRO A 152 0.61 1.69 -14.98
CA PRO A 152 0.56 2.80 -14.04
C PRO A 152 1.57 3.89 -14.45
N TYR A 153 1.33 5.13 -13.98
CA TYR A 153 2.28 6.22 -14.21
C TYR A 153 3.66 5.96 -13.59
N LEU A 154 3.69 5.29 -12.43
CA LEU A 154 4.92 4.98 -11.71
C LEU A 154 4.76 3.71 -10.87
N VAL A 155 5.79 2.90 -10.85
CA VAL A 155 5.95 1.79 -9.90
C VAL A 155 7.18 2.03 -9.03
N SER A 156 7.17 1.52 -7.79
CA SER A 156 8.27 1.69 -6.84
C SER A 156 8.72 0.35 -6.28
N PRO A 157 9.25 -0.56 -7.14
CA PRO A 157 9.76 -1.84 -6.67
C PRO A 157 11.09 -1.67 -5.93
N ASN A 158 11.30 -2.45 -4.87
CA ASN A 158 12.64 -2.68 -4.36
C ASN A 158 13.40 -3.64 -5.30
N GLN A 159 14.72 -3.83 -5.08
CA GLN A 159 15.53 -4.66 -5.96
C GLN A 159 14.94 -6.07 -6.17
N ARG A 160 14.50 -6.74 -5.10
CA ARG A 160 13.94 -8.10 -5.18
C ARG A 160 12.61 -8.14 -5.94
N GLU A 161 11.80 -7.11 -5.78
CA GLU A 161 10.54 -6.97 -6.51
C GLU A 161 10.80 -6.71 -8.00
N ALA A 162 11.81 -5.87 -8.33
CA ALA A 162 12.22 -5.62 -9.70
C ALA A 162 12.81 -6.88 -10.36
N GLU A 163 13.71 -7.59 -9.69
CA GLU A 163 14.25 -8.89 -10.15
C GLU A 163 13.14 -9.92 -10.41
N ALA A 164 12.12 -9.94 -9.55
CA ALA A 164 10.97 -10.82 -9.73
C ALA A 164 10.09 -10.42 -10.94
N LEU A 165 10.00 -9.14 -11.27
CA LEU A 165 9.27 -8.64 -12.42
C LEU A 165 9.96 -9.01 -13.74
N VAL A 166 11.28 -8.81 -13.83
CA VAL A 166 12.06 -9.10 -15.05
C VAL A 166 12.48 -10.57 -15.16
N GLY A 167 12.46 -11.32 -14.05
CA GLY A 167 12.75 -12.76 -14.01
C GLY A 167 14.24 -13.12 -13.91
N HIS A 168 15.12 -12.18 -13.60
CA HIS A 168 16.53 -12.41 -13.35
C HIS A 168 17.07 -11.53 -12.23
N GLU A 169 18.19 -11.94 -11.61
CA GLU A 169 18.89 -11.18 -10.57
C GLU A 169 19.74 -10.07 -11.19
N PHE A 170 19.91 -8.95 -10.48
CA PHE A 170 20.81 -7.88 -10.85
C PHE A 170 22.17 -8.06 -10.17
N VAL A 171 23.23 -8.19 -10.97
CA VAL A 171 24.59 -8.43 -10.49
C VAL A 171 25.33 -7.11 -10.21
N ASP A 172 25.02 -6.08 -10.97
CA ASP A 172 25.63 -4.75 -10.88
C ASP A 172 24.64 -3.62 -11.24
N GLU A 173 25.13 -2.39 -11.21
CA GLU A 173 24.31 -1.21 -11.51
C GLU A 173 23.87 -1.12 -12.99
N GLU A 174 24.65 -1.73 -13.92
CA GLU A 174 24.30 -1.74 -15.34
C GLU A 174 23.14 -2.71 -15.59
N ASP A 175 23.17 -3.88 -14.94
CA ASP A 175 22.06 -4.85 -14.95
C ASP A 175 20.78 -4.26 -14.35
N LEU A 176 20.92 -3.52 -13.22
CA LEU A 176 19.80 -2.84 -12.60
C LEU A 176 19.18 -1.79 -13.53
N ALA A 177 20.01 -0.98 -14.19
CA ALA A 177 19.53 0.03 -15.12
C ALA A 177 18.84 -0.60 -16.34
N ALA A 178 19.39 -1.69 -16.89
CA ALA A 178 18.76 -2.43 -17.98
C ALA A 178 17.42 -3.04 -17.56
N GLY A 179 17.37 -3.67 -16.37
CA GLY A 179 16.14 -4.26 -15.85
C GLY A 179 15.03 -3.24 -15.58
N LEU A 180 15.37 -2.00 -15.23
CA LEU A 180 14.38 -0.92 -15.09
C LEU A 180 13.77 -0.49 -16.44
N ASP A 181 14.49 -0.65 -17.53
CA ASP A 181 13.97 -0.38 -18.87
C ASP A 181 13.07 -1.52 -19.39
N GLU A 182 13.08 -2.69 -18.73
CA GLU A 182 12.22 -3.84 -19.06
C GLU A 182 10.84 -3.79 -18.34
N ILE A 183 10.74 -2.99 -17.26
CA ILE A 183 9.52 -2.83 -16.46
C ILE A 183 8.62 -1.73 -17.04
#